data_897d121a6184e5c827a02fd180362b75
#
_entry.id   897d121a6184e5c827a02fd180362b75
#
_cell.length_a   1.000
_cell.length_b   1.000
_cell.length_c   1.000
_cell.angle_alpha   90.00
_cell.angle_beta   90.00
_cell.angle_gamma   90.00
#
_symmetry.space_group_name_H-M   'P 1'
#
loop_
_entity.id
_entity.type
_entity.pdbx_description
1 polymer ?
#
loop_
_entity_poly.entity_id
_entity_poly.type
_entity_poly.pdbx_seq_one_letter_code
_entity_poly.pdbx_strand_id
1 'polypeptide(L)'
;MAGSDDDKGLGEERQTGFSAAAPLEAYEAIYRLVLSAYGYRCALTGEQFLPETGLLHPHLAVQAIRPREAGGPLQINNYIAFEEHAAQAFRRGQVLIEDDYRFVVPNPDALDRAVLVRLNSTGRLLVPAEALFQPSPAHLAFHRLSVLGS
;
A
#
# COMPACT_ATOMS: atom_id res chain seq x y z
N MET A 1 9.98 24.36 -20.54
CA MET A 1 9.99 23.68 -20.60
C MET A 1 9.49 23.31 -20.40
N ALA A 2 10.09 23.88 -20.43
CA ALA A 2 10.04 23.14 -20.49
C ALA A 2 9.55 22.85 -20.19
N GLY A 3 10.14 23.41 -20.14
CA GLY A 3 10.11 22.80 -20.20
C GLY A 3 9.51 22.64 -19.69
N SER A 4 9.85 22.92 -19.61
CA SER A 4 9.61 22.44 -19.45
C SER A 4 8.83 22.31 -18.94
N ASP A 5 9.32 22.67 -18.94
CA ASP A 5 8.85 22.25 -18.75
C ASP A 5 8.24 22.12 -18.21
N ASP A 6 8.69 22.48 -18.20
CA ASP A 6 8.36 22.08 -17.99
C ASP A 6 7.82 22.00 -17.42
N ASP A 7 8.29 22.41 -17.42
CA ASP A 7 8.01 21.99 -17.21
C ASP A 7 7.41 21.87 -16.67
N LYS A 8 7.72 22.06 -16.50
CA LYS A 8 7.39 21.52 -16.26
C LYS A 8 6.69 21.03 -15.88
N GLY A 9 7.41 21.69 -15.93
CA GLY A 9 7.08 20.92 -15.84
C GLY A 9 6.55 20.77 -15.38
N LEU A 10 6.64 21.44 -15.21
CA LEU A 10 6.24 20.83 -15.06
C LEU A 10 5.34 20.61 -15.02
N GLY A 11 5.53 20.86 -15.12
CA GLY A 11 5.01 20.25 -15.36
C GLY A 11 4.18 20.16 -15.32
N GLU A 12 3.76 20.48 -15.18
CA GLU A 12 3.20 19.78 -15.42
C GLU A 12 2.34 19.34 -15.41
N GLU A 13 2.54 19.66 -15.60
CA GLU A 13 1.98 18.87 -15.86
C GLU A 13 1.15 18.54 -15.57
N ARG A 14 1.00 18.83 -15.62
CA ARG A 14 0.35 18.21 -15.54
C ARG A 14 -0.51 17.79 -15.17
N GLN A 15 -0.61 17.87 -15.09
CA GLN A 15 -1.20 17.09 -14.98
C GLN A 15 -2.03 16.47 -14.72
N THR A 16 -2.16 16.71 -14.89
CA THR A 16 -2.77 16.07 -14.73
C THR A 16 -3.06 15.37 -14.51
N GLY A 17 -3.17 15.31 -14.55
CA GLY A 17 -3.22 14.54 -14.35
C GLY A 17 -2.57 13.98 -14.18
N PHE A 18 -2.30 14.21 -13.94
CA PHE A 18 -1.48 13.72 -14.11
C PHE A 18 -1.51 12.74 -14.75
N SER A 19 -1.80 12.66 -15.23
CA SER A 19 -1.74 11.52 -15.86
C SER A 19 -0.52 10.94 -16.22
N ALA A 20 0.29 11.53 -16.59
CA ALA A 20 1.59 10.99 -16.91
C ALA A 20 2.11 10.11 -15.79
N ALA A 21 2.89 9.14 -16.13
CA ALA A 21 3.53 8.31 -15.12
C ALA A 21 4.34 9.18 -14.18
N ALA A 22 4.23 8.96 -12.89
CA ALA A 22 5.09 9.63 -11.92
C ALA A 22 6.54 9.23 -12.20
N PRO A 23 7.50 10.12 -11.92
CA PRO A 23 8.91 9.76 -12.09
C PRO A 23 9.26 8.54 -11.28
N LEU A 24 10.13 7.70 -11.80
CA LEU A 24 10.57 6.49 -11.11
C LEU A 24 11.14 6.81 -9.75
N GLU A 25 11.88 7.91 -9.65
CA GLU A 25 12.47 8.33 -8.38
C GLU A 25 11.42 8.60 -7.31
N ALA A 26 10.25 9.11 -7.70
CA ALA A 26 9.17 9.36 -6.75
C ALA A 26 8.60 8.05 -6.22
N TYR A 27 8.44 7.05 -7.09
CA TYR A 27 8.02 5.73 -6.65
C TYR A 27 9.05 5.09 -5.74
N GLU A 28 10.33 5.22 -6.07
CA GLU A 28 11.38 4.66 -5.24
C GLU A 28 11.40 5.32 -3.87
N ALA A 29 11.19 6.63 -3.81
CA ALA A 29 11.16 7.35 -2.55
C ALA A 29 10.00 6.87 -1.67
N ILE A 30 8.81 6.75 -2.24
CA ILE A 30 7.63 6.25 -1.52
C ILE A 30 7.88 4.81 -1.06
N TYR A 31 8.42 3.98 -1.95
CA TYR A 31 8.70 2.58 -1.63
C TYR A 31 9.60 2.46 -0.40
N ARG A 32 10.71 3.22 -0.39
CA ARG A 32 11.66 3.19 0.73
C ARG A 32 11.06 3.76 2.00
N LEU A 33 10.30 4.86 1.88
CA LEU A 33 9.65 5.48 3.02
C LEU A 33 8.64 4.56 3.68
N VAL A 34 7.84 3.85 2.87
CA VAL A 34 6.83 2.93 3.39
C VAL A 34 7.50 1.77 4.10
N LEU A 35 8.47 1.12 3.47
CA LEU A 35 9.18 0.01 4.11
C LEU A 35 9.82 0.43 5.42
N SER A 36 10.47 1.59 5.43
CA SER A 36 11.11 2.11 6.63
C SER A 36 10.07 2.45 7.71
N ALA A 37 8.97 3.08 7.31
CA ALA A 37 7.92 3.48 8.25
C ALA A 37 7.29 2.27 8.93
N TYR A 38 7.17 1.15 8.21
CA TYR A 38 6.63 -0.10 8.76
C TYR A 38 7.71 -0.97 9.42
N GLY A 39 8.95 -0.49 9.44
CA GLY A 39 10.04 -1.23 10.07
C GLY A 39 10.37 -2.53 9.37
N TYR A 40 10.18 -2.58 8.05
CA TYR A 40 10.39 -3.80 7.24
C TYR A 40 9.57 -4.97 7.78
N ARG A 41 8.35 -4.69 8.18
CA ARG A 41 7.44 -5.66 8.78
C ARG A 41 6.15 -5.71 7.96
N CYS A 42 5.61 -6.91 7.80
CA CYS A 42 4.30 -7.07 7.18
C CYS A 42 3.24 -6.50 8.13
N ALA A 43 2.42 -5.58 7.63
CA ALA A 43 1.41 -4.93 8.46
C ALA A 43 0.32 -5.89 8.92
N LEU A 44 0.09 -6.97 8.18
CA LEU A 44 -0.98 -7.92 8.50
C LEU A 44 -0.52 -9.04 9.42
N THR A 45 0.66 -9.59 9.18
CA THR A 45 1.14 -10.75 9.93
C THR A 45 2.10 -10.35 11.05
N GLY A 46 2.75 -9.20 10.93
CA GLY A 46 3.78 -8.78 11.87
C GLY A 46 5.14 -9.39 11.59
N GLU A 47 5.26 -10.20 10.55
CA GLU A 47 6.53 -10.81 10.21
C GLU A 47 7.53 -9.75 9.80
N GLN A 48 8.72 -9.77 10.42
CA GLN A 48 9.75 -8.77 10.17
C GLN A 48 10.85 -9.35 9.30
N PHE A 49 11.34 -8.52 8.39
CA PHE A 49 12.40 -8.91 7.45
C PHE A 49 13.58 -7.98 7.62
N LEU A 50 14.73 -8.41 7.12
CA LEU A 50 15.92 -7.57 7.13
C LEU A 50 15.83 -6.53 6.02
N PRO A 51 16.32 -5.31 6.24
CA PRO A 51 16.42 -4.33 5.17
C PRO A 51 17.29 -4.86 4.04
N GLU A 52 16.90 -4.51 2.80
CA GLU A 52 17.61 -4.89 1.60
C GLU A 52 18.11 -3.66 0.87
N THR A 53 19.27 -3.75 0.27
CA THR A 53 19.84 -2.64 -0.48
C THR A 53 19.42 -2.62 -1.95
N GLY A 54 18.80 -3.71 -2.41
CA GLY A 54 18.31 -3.79 -3.78
C GLY A 54 17.15 -2.87 -4.04
N LEU A 55 16.78 -2.75 -5.32
CA LEU A 55 15.68 -1.89 -5.74
C LEU A 55 14.36 -2.37 -5.15
N LEU A 56 14.14 -3.67 -5.17
CA LEU A 56 12.90 -4.26 -4.64
C LEU A 56 13.27 -5.25 -3.53
N HIS A 57 12.46 -5.24 -2.49
CA HIS A 57 12.62 -6.20 -1.41
C HIS A 57 12.10 -7.58 -1.89
N PRO A 58 12.81 -8.67 -1.60
CA PRO A 58 12.40 -9.99 -2.10
C PRO A 58 11.12 -10.53 -1.46
N HIS A 59 10.72 -10.02 -0.31
CA HIS A 59 9.58 -10.56 0.44
C HIS A 59 8.49 -9.56 0.74
N LEU A 60 8.79 -8.26 0.73
CA LEU A 60 7.82 -7.22 1.08
C LEU A 60 7.38 -6.45 -0.14
N ALA A 61 6.09 -6.25 -0.24
CA ALA A 61 5.47 -5.42 -1.26
C ALA A 61 4.98 -4.12 -0.62
N VAL A 62 5.08 -3.03 -1.37
CA VAL A 62 4.48 -1.75 -0.99
C VAL A 62 3.21 -1.64 -1.82
N GLN A 63 2.08 -1.93 -1.18
CA GLN A 63 0.81 -2.13 -1.86
C GLN A 63 -0.03 -0.87 -1.83
N ALA A 64 -0.45 -0.41 -3.02
CA ALA A 64 -1.40 0.70 -3.12
C ALA A 64 -2.76 0.26 -2.58
N ILE A 65 -3.36 1.09 -1.73
CA ILE A 65 -4.70 0.85 -1.21
C ILE A 65 -5.72 1.18 -2.29
N ARG A 66 -5.59 2.38 -2.86
CA ARG A 66 -6.39 2.80 -3.99
C ARG A 66 -5.50 2.80 -5.21
N PRO A 67 -5.78 1.98 -6.23
CA PRO A 67 -4.89 1.88 -7.38
C PRO A 67 -4.82 3.18 -8.16
N ARG A 68 -3.73 3.35 -8.85
CA ARG A 68 -3.52 4.54 -9.67
C ARG A 68 -4.62 4.72 -10.71
N GLU A 69 -5.05 3.63 -11.34
CA GLU A 69 -6.11 3.62 -12.33
C GLU A 69 -7.43 4.16 -11.78
N ALA A 70 -7.60 4.04 -10.46
CA ALA A 70 -8.79 4.53 -9.77
C ALA A 70 -8.55 5.88 -9.10
N GLY A 71 -7.50 6.58 -9.49
CA GLY A 71 -7.19 7.89 -8.94
C GLY A 71 -6.38 7.88 -7.66
N GLY A 72 -5.76 6.76 -7.30
CA GLY A 72 -4.96 6.68 -6.10
C GLY A 72 -3.71 7.55 -6.19
N PRO A 73 -3.46 8.40 -5.20
CA PRO A 73 -2.32 9.31 -5.24
C PRO A 73 -1.02 8.63 -4.88
N LEU A 74 0.07 9.20 -5.36
CA LEU A 74 1.41 8.79 -4.96
C LEU A 74 1.75 9.50 -3.65
N GLN A 75 1.12 9.05 -2.58
CA GLN A 75 1.28 9.60 -1.24
C GLN A 75 1.44 8.45 -0.26
N ILE A 76 2.21 8.69 0.78
CA ILE A 76 2.59 7.61 1.70
C ILE A 76 1.38 6.95 2.37
N ASN A 77 0.31 7.72 2.63
CA ASN A 77 -0.90 7.17 3.28
C ASN A 77 -1.79 6.35 2.34
N ASN A 78 -1.37 6.17 1.09
CA ASN A 78 -2.06 5.30 0.13
C ASN A 78 -1.33 3.97 -0.06
N TYR A 79 -0.38 3.63 0.81
CA TYR A 79 0.41 2.42 0.66
C TYR A 79 0.57 1.72 1.99
N ILE A 80 0.63 0.39 1.94
CA ILE A 80 0.84 -0.46 3.11
C ILE A 80 1.95 -1.44 2.77
N ALA A 81 2.81 -1.73 3.74
CA ALA A 81 3.83 -2.76 3.58
C ALA A 81 3.23 -4.11 3.95
N PHE A 82 3.23 -5.03 3.01
CA PHE A 82 2.74 -6.39 3.22
C PHE A 82 3.80 -7.38 2.73
N GLU A 83 3.85 -8.54 3.37
CA GLU A 83 4.49 -9.69 2.76
C GLU A 83 3.72 -10.03 1.47
N GLU A 84 4.37 -10.61 0.48
CA GLU A 84 3.79 -10.78 -0.86
C GLU A 84 2.44 -11.47 -0.89
N HIS A 85 2.29 -12.55 -0.11
CA HIS A 85 1.03 -13.29 -0.08
C HIS A 85 -0.08 -12.51 0.61
N ALA A 86 0.29 -11.75 1.65
CA ALA A 86 -0.66 -10.86 2.32
C ALA A 86 -1.09 -9.73 1.39
N ALA A 87 -0.17 -9.18 0.59
CA ALA A 87 -0.50 -8.16 -0.40
C ALA A 87 -1.50 -8.70 -1.42
N GLN A 88 -1.29 -9.93 -1.88
CA GLN A 88 -2.18 -10.56 -2.83
C GLN A 88 -3.57 -10.78 -2.24
N ALA A 89 -3.62 -11.23 -0.98
CA ALA A 89 -4.89 -11.41 -0.28
C ALA A 89 -5.65 -10.10 -0.17
N PHE A 90 -4.95 -9.01 0.13
CA PHE A 90 -5.56 -7.68 0.19
C PHE A 90 -6.13 -7.28 -1.17
N ARG A 91 -5.34 -7.42 -2.24
CA ARG A 91 -5.79 -7.05 -3.59
C ARG A 91 -7.03 -7.82 -4.01
N ARG A 92 -7.15 -9.08 -3.59
CA ARG A 92 -8.27 -9.93 -3.97
C ARG A 92 -9.49 -9.77 -3.08
N GLY A 93 -9.43 -8.87 -2.11
CA GLY A 93 -10.55 -8.67 -1.18
C GLY A 93 -10.73 -9.79 -0.18
N GLN A 94 -9.72 -10.63 -0.01
CA GLN A 94 -9.77 -11.71 0.98
C GLN A 94 -9.50 -11.21 2.39
N VAL A 95 -8.95 -10.01 2.50
CA VAL A 95 -8.75 -9.30 3.76
C VAL A 95 -9.24 -7.87 3.54
N LEU A 96 -10.11 -7.41 4.42
CA LEU A 96 -10.62 -6.04 4.41
C LEU A 96 -10.11 -5.31 5.65
N ILE A 97 -9.80 -4.03 5.51
CA ILE A 97 -9.30 -3.21 6.62
C ILE A 97 -10.35 -2.15 6.93
N GLU A 98 -10.78 -2.10 8.18
CA GLU A 98 -11.74 -1.11 8.66
C GLU A 98 -11.07 0.23 8.90
N ASP A 99 -11.87 1.27 9.13
CA ASP A 99 -11.34 2.62 9.35
C ASP A 99 -10.47 2.72 10.60
N ASP A 100 -10.69 1.84 11.58
CA ASP A 100 -9.88 1.78 12.80
C ASP A 100 -8.75 0.76 12.70
N TYR A 101 -8.45 0.32 11.48
CA TYR A 101 -7.37 -0.61 11.15
C TYR A 101 -7.60 -2.06 11.59
N ARG A 102 -8.77 -2.40 12.12
CA ARG A 102 -9.09 -3.81 12.32
C ARG A 102 -9.23 -4.51 10.98
N PHE A 103 -8.75 -5.72 10.88
CA PHE A 103 -8.92 -6.47 9.63
C PHE A 103 -10.03 -7.51 9.78
N VAL A 104 -10.67 -7.79 8.67
CA VAL A 104 -11.75 -8.77 8.58
C VAL A 104 -11.42 -9.74 7.46
N VAL A 105 -11.61 -11.03 7.71
CA VAL A 105 -11.45 -12.07 6.69
C VAL A 105 -12.86 -12.58 6.40
N PRO A 106 -13.50 -12.10 5.29
CA PRO A 106 -14.89 -12.46 5.02
C PRO A 106 -15.11 -13.96 4.83
N ASN A 107 -14.15 -14.62 4.22
CA ASN A 107 -14.23 -16.06 3.97
C ASN A 107 -12.87 -16.69 4.25
N PRO A 108 -12.66 -17.21 5.46
CA PRO A 108 -11.37 -17.81 5.82
C PRO A 108 -10.95 -18.96 4.90
N ASP A 109 -11.92 -19.68 4.32
CA ASP A 109 -11.60 -20.79 3.45
C ASP A 109 -11.00 -20.33 2.11
N ALA A 110 -11.26 -19.10 1.70
CA ALA A 110 -10.70 -18.54 0.47
C ALA A 110 -9.30 -17.98 0.65
N LEU A 111 -8.91 -17.73 1.90
CA LEU A 111 -7.62 -17.10 2.19
C LEU A 111 -6.51 -18.15 2.17
N ASP A 112 -5.38 -17.80 1.57
CA ASP A 112 -4.19 -18.63 1.60
C ASP A 112 -3.90 -19.03 3.04
N ARG A 113 -3.75 -20.33 3.28
CA ARG A 113 -3.56 -20.85 4.63
C ARG A 113 -2.30 -20.28 5.27
N ALA A 114 -1.26 -20.07 4.48
CA ALA A 114 -0.03 -19.51 5.01
C ALA A 114 -0.24 -18.10 5.57
N VAL A 115 -1.16 -17.34 4.97
CA VAL A 115 -1.52 -16.02 5.50
C VAL A 115 -2.41 -16.17 6.72
N LEU A 116 -3.41 -17.04 6.63
CA LEU A 116 -4.39 -17.22 7.71
C LEU A 116 -3.71 -17.57 9.04
N VAL A 117 -2.77 -18.50 9.01
CA VAL A 117 -2.11 -18.95 10.23
C VAL A 117 -1.11 -17.93 10.78
N ARG A 118 -0.73 -16.94 9.97
CA ARG A 118 0.24 -15.91 10.38
C ARG A 118 -0.39 -14.57 10.73
N LEU A 119 -1.71 -14.45 10.62
CA LEU A 119 -2.38 -13.20 10.98
C LEU A 119 -1.99 -12.81 12.40
N ASN A 120 -1.64 -11.54 12.61
CA ASN A 120 -1.22 -11.12 13.92
C ASN A 120 -2.38 -11.21 14.93
N SER A 121 -2.04 -11.45 16.18
CA SER A 121 -3.04 -11.79 17.19
C SER A 121 -3.85 -10.60 17.67
N THR A 122 -3.47 -9.38 17.31
CA THR A 122 -4.21 -8.19 17.76
C THR A 122 -5.50 -7.99 16.99
N GLY A 123 -5.63 -8.60 15.81
CA GLY A 123 -6.76 -8.38 14.93
C GLY A 123 -6.72 -7.03 14.22
N ARG A 124 -5.63 -6.30 14.36
CA ARG A 124 -5.46 -4.97 13.77
C ARG A 124 -4.23 -4.94 12.88
N LEU A 125 -4.33 -4.13 11.83
CA LEU A 125 -3.18 -3.83 10.99
C LEU A 125 -2.12 -3.13 11.85
N LEU A 126 -0.87 -3.53 11.68
CA LEU A 126 0.25 -2.86 12.34
C LEU A 126 0.61 -1.64 11.51
N VAL A 127 0.35 -0.45 12.04
CA VAL A 127 0.56 0.79 11.31
C VAL A 127 1.69 1.60 11.92
N PRO A 128 2.32 2.49 11.14
CA PRO A 128 3.37 3.36 11.70
C PRO A 128 2.82 4.23 12.82
N ALA A 129 3.70 4.61 13.74
CA ALA A 129 3.33 5.49 14.85
C ALA A 129 3.00 6.91 14.36
N GLU A 130 3.68 7.36 13.30
CA GLU A 130 3.45 8.69 12.73
C GLU A 130 2.13 8.72 11.98
N ALA A 131 1.25 9.61 12.37
CA ALA A 131 -0.08 9.70 11.76
C ALA A 131 -0.02 9.93 10.25
N LEU A 132 0.96 10.70 9.78
CA LEU A 132 1.10 10.99 8.35
C LEU A 132 1.38 9.75 7.52
N PHE A 133 1.92 8.72 8.12
CA PHE A 133 2.28 7.49 7.42
C PHE A 133 1.21 6.41 7.52
N GLN A 134 0.17 6.65 8.31
CA GLN A 134 -0.89 5.66 8.50
C GLN A 134 -1.83 5.65 7.31
N PRO A 135 -2.37 4.48 6.95
CA PRO A 135 -3.30 4.38 5.83
C PRO A 135 -4.50 5.30 5.99
N SER A 136 -4.85 6.00 4.91
CA SER A 136 -6.00 6.90 4.91
C SER A 136 -7.30 6.11 5.00
N PRO A 137 -8.19 6.43 5.95
CA PRO A 137 -9.48 5.75 6.03
C PRO A 137 -10.31 5.89 4.74
N ALA A 138 -10.18 7.01 4.04
CA ALA A 138 -10.90 7.19 2.77
C ALA A 138 -10.44 6.19 1.72
N HIS A 139 -9.14 5.91 1.65
CA HIS A 139 -8.62 4.93 0.71
C HIS A 139 -9.02 3.52 1.13
N LEU A 140 -9.01 3.23 2.42
CA LEU A 140 -9.46 1.94 2.92
C LEU A 140 -10.93 1.70 2.60
N ALA A 141 -11.77 2.74 2.75
CA ALA A 141 -13.18 2.64 2.39
C ALA A 141 -13.35 2.38 0.90
N PHE A 142 -12.55 3.05 0.06
CA PHE A 142 -12.58 2.80 -1.38
C PHE A 142 -12.25 1.34 -1.68
N HIS A 143 -11.23 0.80 -1.05
CA HIS A 143 -10.83 -0.60 -1.26
C HIS A 143 -11.97 -1.55 -0.89
N ARG A 144 -12.57 -1.36 0.28
CA ARG A 144 -13.67 -2.22 0.73
C ARG A 144 -14.83 -2.21 -0.28
N LEU A 145 -15.19 -1.02 -0.75
CA LEU A 145 -16.29 -0.90 -1.72
C LEU A 145 -15.95 -1.52 -3.06
N SER A 146 -14.70 -1.34 -3.51
CA SER A 146 -14.31 -1.83 -4.83
C SER A 146 -14.27 -3.36 -4.89
N VAL A 147 -13.80 -4.02 -3.82
CA VAL A 147 -13.72 -5.48 -3.82
C VAL A 147 -15.07 -6.13 -3.53
N LEU A 148 -15.97 -5.44 -2.81
CA LEU A 148 -17.32 -5.96 -2.57
C LEU A 148 -18.18 -5.83 -3.81
N GLY A 149 -17.87 -4.87 -4.68
CA GLY A 149 -18.63 -4.65 -5.91
C GLY A 149 -18.22 -5.52 -7.08
N SER A 150 -17.18 -6.34 -6.91
CA SER A 150 -16.68 -7.17 -8.03
C SER A 150 -17.20 -8.58 -7.98
#